data_d614d75a8fb68d01efd3fbb45bcbb9c2
#
_entry.id   d614d75a8fb68d01efd3fbb45bcbb9c2
#
_cell.length_a   1.000
_cell.length_b   1.000
_cell.length_c   1.000
_cell.angle_alpha   90.00
_cell.angle_beta   90.00
_cell.angle_gamma   90.00
#
_symmetry.space_group_name_H-M   'P 1'
#
loop_
_entity.id
_entity.type
_entity.pdbx_description
1 polymer ?
#
loop_
_entity_poly.entity_id
_entity_poly.type
_entity_poly.pdbx_seq_one_letter_code
_entity_poly.pdbx_strand_id
1 'polypeptide(L)'
;MNMTIGKAKAKPFLFLVFMVCKLGATQAIGALPALEFGMGFAYARTKVESAATGYHHGWNVSADANWLLRISLEDENLIKAKAEKETSSRVNMIFSPGLHAQFITMSASNWLSDGSRYRAWDSIGIGPELNLGLEFTNSTTMHKNGFLFSMAYLASFSNYTQTTLYSAYNSWFLKVSWNARIDNGAAFFAALPLEYAFRADGNSLLSGLVIGMRYEF
;
A
#
# COMPACT_ATOMS: atom_id res chain seq x y z
N MET A 1 -6.84 10.51 39.03
CA MET A 1 -5.85 9.89 38.10
C MET A 1 -5.83 10.74 36.84
N ASN A 2 -4.94 11.74 36.77
CA ASN A 2 -4.88 12.70 35.66
C ASN A 2 -4.02 12.13 34.53
N MET A 3 -4.66 11.76 33.43
CA MET A 3 -3.97 11.37 32.20
C MET A 3 -3.52 12.63 31.46
N THR A 4 -2.24 12.93 31.52
CA THR A 4 -1.63 13.99 30.72
C THR A 4 -1.35 13.43 29.32
N ILE A 5 -2.21 13.76 28.36
CA ILE A 5 -2.00 13.40 26.94
C ILE A 5 -0.83 14.25 26.43
N GLY A 6 0.29 13.57 26.20
CA GLY A 6 1.48 14.19 25.63
C GLY A 6 1.20 14.74 24.23
N LYS A 7 1.46 16.02 24.03
CA LYS A 7 1.36 16.70 22.72
C LYS A 7 2.37 16.07 21.75
N ALA A 8 1.92 15.12 20.95
CA ALA A 8 2.70 14.52 19.87
C ALA A 8 3.13 15.63 18.88
N LYS A 9 4.43 15.66 18.60
CA LYS A 9 5.05 16.65 17.72
C LYS A 9 4.64 16.39 16.25
N ALA A 10 3.48 16.89 15.84
CA ALA A 10 2.99 16.83 14.45
C ALA A 10 3.74 17.73 13.45
N LYS A 11 4.75 18.47 13.93
CA LYS A 11 5.49 19.47 13.13
C LYS A 11 6.25 18.95 11.91
N PRO A 12 6.95 17.79 11.92
CA PRO A 12 7.69 17.33 10.74
C PRO A 12 6.77 16.84 9.62
N PHE A 13 5.63 16.25 9.94
CA PHE A 13 4.69 15.77 8.93
C PHE A 13 3.99 16.94 8.20
N LEU A 14 3.58 17.96 8.93
CA LEU A 14 3.01 19.19 8.35
C LEU A 14 4.01 19.90 7.45
N PHE A 15 5.28 19.92 7.82
CA PHE A 15 6.36 20.54 7.05
C PHE A 15 6.63 19.78 5.74
N LEU A 16 6.59 18.45 5.77
CA LEU A 16 6.73 17.61 4.57
C LEU A 16 5.56 17.83 3.59
N VAL A 17 4.33 17.88 4.09
CA VAL A 17 3.13 18.17 3.29
C VAL A 17 3.21 19.60 2.71
N PHE A 18 3.67 20.58 3.48
CA PHE A 18 3.83 21.96 3.01
C PHE A 18 4.96 22.11 1.97
N MET A 19 6.07 21.37 2.11
CA MET A 19 7.13 21.31 1.11
C MET A 19 6.64 20.69 -0.20
N VAL A 20 5.92 19.57 -0.12
CA VAL A 20 5.34 18.92 -1.29
C VAL A 20 4.32 19.84 -1.97
N CYS A 21 3.48 20.55 -1.21
CA CYS A 21 2.55 21.53 -1.77
C CYS A 21 3.24 22.75 -2.40
N LYS A 22 4.37 23.21 -1.85
CA LYS A 22 5.13 24.33 -2.46
C LYS A 22 5.92 23.90 -3.70
N LEU A 23 6.47 22.70 -3.73
CA LEU A 23 7.12 22.14 -4.92
C LEU A 23 6.11 21.82 -6.04
N GLY A 24 4.87 21.45 -5.69
CA GLY A 24 3.80 21.15 -6.64
C GLY A 24 3.12 22.39 -7.26
N ALA A 25 3.39 23.59 -6.77
CA ALA A 25 2.75 24.80 -7.28
C ALA A 25 3.24 25.24 -8.68
N THR A 26 4.30 24.62 -9.19
CA THR A 26 4.91 25.04 -10.48
C THR A 26 4.58 24.13 -11.67
N GLN A 27 4.22 22.84 -11.48
CA GLN A 27 3.88 21.95 -12.62
C GLN A 27 3.08 20.70 -12.21
N ALA A 28 1.89 20.87 -11.61
CA ALA A 28 0.98 19.74 -11.43
C ALA A 28 0.38 19.33 -12.78
N ILE A 29 0.87 18.24 -13.37
CA ILE A 29 0.27 17.61 -14.56
C ILE A 29 -0.97 16.83 -14.14
N GLY A 30 -2.04 17.52 -13.74
CA GLY A 30 -3.35 16.93 -13.47
C GLY A 30 -3.40 15.96 -12.28
N ALA A 31 -4.49 16.02 -11.54
CA ALA A 31 -4.86 14.99 -10.58
C ALA A 31 -5.85 14.06 -11.24
N LEU A 32 -5.53 12.77 -11.35
CA LEU A 32 -6.41 11.77 -11.95
C LEU A 32 -6.86 10.76 -10.88
N PRO A 33 -8.16 10.48 -10.79
CA PRO A 33 -8.63 9.39 -9.95
C PRO A 33 -8.17 8.06 -10.53
N ALA A 34 -7.82 7.12 -9.66
CA ALA A 34 -7.41 5.79 -10.03
C ALA A 34 -8.04 4.75 -9.11
N LEU A 35 -8.43 3.63 -9.69
CA LEU A 35 -8.84 2.43 -8.98
C LEU A 35 -7.82 1.33 -9.22
N GLU A 36 -7.46 0.62 -8.16
CA GLU A 36 -6.52 -0.48 -8.19
C GLU A 36 -7.20 -1.71 -7.60
N PHE A 37 -7.09 -2.86 -8.27
CA PHE A 37 -7.59 -4.13 -7.79
C PHE A 37 -6.48 -5.17 -7.87
N GLY A 38 -6.25 -5.87 -6.77
CA GLY A 38 -5.22 -6.88 -6.67
C GLY A 38 -5.68 -8.13 -5.96
N MET A 39 -5.04 -9.24 -6.30
CA MET A 39 -5.19 -10.51 -5.60
C MET A 39 -3.84 -11.20 -5.49
N GLY A 40 -3.67 -11.98 -4.45
CA GLY A 40 -2.41 -12.67 -4.26
C GLY A 40 -2.38 -13.60 -3.06
N PHE A 41 -1.18 -14.14 -2.84
CA PHE A 41 -0.91 -14.97 -1.69
C PHE A 41 -0.59 -14.13 -0.47
N ALA A 42 -1.06 -14.58 0.68
CA ALA A 42 -0.75 -13.99 1.97
C ALA A 42 -0.12 -15.07 2.88
N TYR A 43 0.87 -14.63 3.64
CA TYR A 43 1.54 -15.40 4.66
C TYR A 43 1.51 -14.62 5.97
N ALA A 44 1.13 -15.25 7.06
CA ALA A 44 1.09 -14.60 8.36
C ALA A 44 1.91 -15.36 9.40
N ARG A 45 2.65 -14.60 10.20
CA ARG A 45 3.32 -15.06 11.39
C ARG A 45 2.62 -14.45 12.60
N THR A 46 1.95 -15.27 13.39
CA THR A 46 1.26 -14.85 14.61
C THR A 46 2.09 -15.24 15.82
N LYS A 47 2.34 -14.27 16.70
CA LYS A 47 3.04 -14.47 17.97
C LYS A 47 2.15 -14.02 19.11
N VAL A 48 1.83 -14.93 20.01
CA VAL A 48 1.17 -14.64 21.30
C VAL A 48 2.24 -14.56 22.38
N GLU A 49 2.08 -13.66 23.34
CA GLU A 49 3.11 -13.30 24.32
C GLU A 49 3.75 -14.47 25.10
N SER A 50 3.02 -15.57 25.30
CA SER A 50 3.49 -16.75 26.04
C SER A 50 3.54 -18.04 25.23
N ALA A 51 3.18 -18.01 23.95
CA ALA A 51 3.01 -19.19 23.14
C ALA A 51 4.00 -19.27 21.97
N ALA A 52 4.09 -20.45 21.38
CA ALA A 52 4.87 -20.69 20.18
C ALA A 52 4.36 -19.82 18.99
N THR A 53 5.24 -19.57 18.05
CA THR A 53 4.89 -18.84 16.83
C THR A 53 4.13 -19.73 15.86
N GLY A 54 2.93 -19.30 15.46
CA GLY A 54 2.13 -19.95 14.41
C GLY A 54 2.36 -19.29 13.05
N TYR A 55 2.38 -20.11 12.01
CA TYR A 55 2.52 -19.68 10.63
C TYR A 55 1.27 -20.06 9.84
N HIS A 56 0.73 -19.08 9.13
CA HIS A 56 -0.48 -19.23 8.32
C HIS A 56 -0.15 -18.90 6.87
N HIS A 57 -0.92 -19.47 5.96
CA HIS A 57 -0.91 -19.10 4.54
C HIS A 57 -2.35 -18.92 4.06
N GLY A 58 -2.52 -18.09 3.06
CA GLY A 58 -3.85 -17.76 2.57
C GLY A 58 -3.83 -16.86 1.35
N TRP A 59 -4.92 -16.13 1.18
CA TRP A 59 -5.14 -15.25 0.04
C TRP A 59 -5.44 -13.84 0.52
N ASN A 60 -5.04 -12.88 -0.30
CA ASN A 60 -5.36 -11.46 -0.13
C ASN A 60 -6.04 -10.97 -1.40
N VAL A 61 -7.13 -10.23 -1.23
CA VAL A 61 -7.76 -9.43 -2.28
C VAL A 61 -7.79 -8.00 -1.79
N SER A 62 -7.30 -7.06 -2.61
CA SER A 62 -7.23 -5.65 -2.26
C SER A 62 -7.88 -4.76 -3.31
N ALA A 63 -8.38 -3.62 -2.87
CA ALA A 63 -8.87 -2.55 -3.71
C ALA A 63 -8.40 -1.21 -3.14
N ASP A 64 -7.87 -0.35 -4.01
CA ASP A 64 -7.42 0.99 -3.67
C ASP A 64 -8.17 2.02 -4.52
N ALA A 65 -8.59 3.11 -3.89
CA ALA A 65 -9.16 4.27 -4.56
C ALA A 65 -8.28 5.49 -4.27
N ASN A 66 -7.59 5.99 -5.28
CA ASN A 66 -6.49 6.92 -5.12
C ASN A 66 -6.63 8.15 -6.03
N TRP A 67 -6.01 9.26 -5.63
CA TRP A 67 -5.81 10.45 -6.43
C TRP A 67 -4.35 10.57 -6.82
N LEU A 68 -4.04 10.34 -8.10
CA LEU A 68 -2.67 10.39 -8.61
C LEU A 68 -2.29 11.82 -8.99
N LEU A 69 -1.40 12.41 -8.21
CA LEU A 69 -0.73 13.68 -8.52
C LEU A 69 0.65 13.37 -9.11
N ARG A 70 0.89 13.82 -10.34
CA ARG A 70 2.17 13.66 -11.02
C ARG A 70 2.90 14.98 -11.06
N ILE A 71 4.14 14.98 -10.59
CA ILE A 71 5.02 16.14 -10.57
C ILE A 71 6.23 15.81 -11.43
N SER A 72 6.43 16.55 -12.53
CA SER A 72 7.63 16.37 -13.35
C SER A 72 8.86 16.81 -12.57
N LEU A 73 9.90 15.99 -12.60
CA LEU A 73 11.19 16.31 -12.00
C LEU A 73 12.17 16.96 -13.01
N GLU A 74 11.75 17.12 -14.25
CA GLU A 74 12.59 17.72 -15.30
C GLU A 74 12.31 19.23 -15.44
N ASP A 75 13.38 20.00 -15.64
CA ASP A 75 13.30 21.42 -15.96
C ASP A 75 12.77 21.62 -17.39
N GLU A 76 11.81 22.54 -17.58
CA GLU A 76 11.20 22.85 -18.90
C GLU A 76 12.23 23.18 -19.97
N ASN A 77 13.33 23.82 -19.60
CA ASN A 77 14.40 24.17 -20.54
C ASN A 77 15.18 22.93 -21.00
N LEU A 78 15.36 21.95 -20.14
CA LEU A 78 15.95 20.64 -20.47
C LEU A 78 15.00 19.80 -21.32
N ILE A 79 13.70 19.90 -21.12
CA ILE A 79 12.68 19.20 -21.93
C ILE A 79 12.72 19.69 -23.37
N LYS A 80 12.80 21.03 -23.58
CA LYS A 80 12.89 21.62 -24.95
C LYS A 80 14.19 21.23 -25.65
N ALA A 81 15.31 21.25 -24.95
CA ALA A 81 16.61 20.86 -25.51
C ALA A 81 16.72 19.34 -25.81
N LYS A 82 16.01 18.49 -25.06
CA LYS A 82 15.95 17.04 -25.27
C LYS A 82 14.93 16.63 -26.34
N ALA A 83 13.89 17.42 -26.57
CA ALA A 83 12.89 17.16 -27.61
C ALA A 83 13.49 17.17 -29.02
N GLU A 84 14.65 17.84 -29.20
CA GLU A 84 15.44 17.78 -30.45
C GLU A 84 16.29 16.50 -30.57
N LYS A 85 16.47 15.72 -29.48
CA LYS A 85 17.13 14.40 -29.51
C LYS A 85 16.08 13.33 -29.24
N GLU A 86 15.87 12.44 -30.19
CA GLU A 86 14.83 11.39 -30.28
C GLU A 86 14.73 10.42 -29.07
N THR A 87 15.49 10.58 -28.02
CA THR A 87 15.53 9.69 -26.87
C THR A 87 15.49 10.46 -25.54
N SER A 88 14.33 10.97 -25.15
CA SER A 88 14.17 11.52 -23.81
C SER A 88 13.28 10.61 -22.96
N SER A 89 13.83 10.09 -21.86
CA SER A 89 13.02 9.49 -20.80
C SER A 89 12.60 10.60 -19.81
N ARG A 90 11.34 10.62 -19.42
CA ARG A 90 10.82 11.56 -18.41
C ARG A 90 10.65 10.84 -17.09
N VAL A 91 10.96 11.53 -16.00
CA VAL A 91 10.75 11.05 -14.64
C VAL A 91 9.74 11.94 -13.94
N ASN A 92 8.66 11.34 -13.47
CA ASN A 92 7.65 11.99 -12.66
C ASN A 92 7.69 11.43 -11.24
N MET A 93 7.58 12.31 -10.26
CA MET A 93 7.25 11.91 -8.90
C MET A 93 5.74 11.74 -8.80
N ILE A 94 5.31 10.66 -8.16
CA ILE A 94 3.90 10.40 -7.87
C ILE A 94 3.66 10.63 -6.37
N PHE A 95 2.64 11.42 -6.09
CA PHE A 95 2.03 11.55 -4.77
C PHE A 95 0.56 11.18 -4.89
N SER A 96 0.09 10.23 -4.10
CA SER A 96 -1.26 9.71 -4.27
C SER A 96 -1.91 9.38 -2.93
N PRO A 97 -2.68 10.32 -2.36
CA PRO A 97 -3.55 10.03 -1.23
C PRO A 97 -4.77 9.22 -1.68
N GLY A 98 -5.27 8.35 -0.80
CA GLY A 98 -6.41 7.52 -1.11
C GLY A 98 -6.93 6.69 0.05
N LEU A 99 -7.66 5.65 -0.32
CA LEU A 99 -8.21 4.65 0.57
C LEU A 99 -7.76 3.27 0.11
N HIS A 100 -7.32 2.45 1.05
CA HIS A 100 -7.03 1.04 0.87
C HIS A 100 -8.10 0.20 1.54
N ALA A 101 -8.56 -0.84 0.86
CA ALA A 101 -9.43 -1.88 1.41
C ALA A 101 -8.84 -3.25 1.06
N GLN A 102 -8.92 -4.19 2.00
CA GLN A 102 -8.46 -5.56 1.77
C GLN A 102 -9.34 -6.59 2.43
N PHE A 103 -9.39 -7.76 1.82
CA PHE A 103 -9.94 -8.98 2.40
C PHE A 103 -8.83 -10.04 2.42
N ILE A 104 -8.62 -10.64 3.60
CA ILE A 104 -7.61 -11.67 3.80
C ILE A 104 -8.29 -12.90 4.36
N THR A 105 -8.01 -14.06 3.79
CA THR A 105 -8.39 -15.36 4.33
C THR A 105 -7.14 -16.16 4.65
N MET A 106 -7.06 -16.69 5.85
CA MET A 106 -5.91 -17.45 6.34
C MET A 106 -6.31 -18.85 6.79
N SER A 107 -5.55 -19.84 6.38
CA SER A 107 -5.65 -21.21 6.89
C SER A 107 -5.36 -21.28 8.39
N ALA A 108 -5.70 -22.38 9.03
CA ALA A 108 -5.16 -22.67 10.36
C ALA A 108 -3.62 -22.74 10.30
N SER A 109 -2.96 -22.41 11.43
CA SER A 109 -1.50 -22.47 11.50
C SER A 109 -0.95 -23.90 11.36
N ASN A 110 0.36 -24.02 11.21
CA ASN A 110 1.09 -25.25 11.49
C ASN A 110 0.84 -25.70 12.94
N TRP A 111 1.11 -26.97 13.22
CA TRP A 111 1.08 -27.51 14.57
C TRP A 111 2.17 -26.89 15.43
N LEU A 112 1.79 -26.45 16.63
CA LEU A 112 2.70 -25.90 17.62
C LEU A 112 3.33 -27.04 18.45
N SER A 113 4.35 -26.70 19.23
CA SER A 113 5.09 -27.69 20.05
C SER A 113 4.24 -28.35 21.14
N ASP A 114 3.17 -27.72 21.55
CA ASP A 114 2.20 -28.21 22.52
C ASP A 114 1.06 -29.08 21.90
N GLY A 115 1.14 -29.34 20.60
CA GLY A 115 0.12 -30.09 19.86
C GLY A 115 -1.14 -29.28 19.53
N SER A 116 -1.16 -27.98 19.81
CA SER A 116 -2.24 -27.09 19.41
C SER A 116 -1.96 -26.44 18.03
N ARG A 117 -2.91 -25.68 17.52
CA ARG A 117 -2.73 -24.82 16.34
C ARG A 117 -3.68 -23.63 16.41
N TYR A 118 -3.25 -22.48 15.88
CA TYR A 118 -4.14 -21.34 15.73
C TYR A 118 -5.19 -21.63 14.65
N ARG A 119 -6.40 -21.12 14.88
CA ARG A 119 -7.55 -21.31 13.98
C ARG A 119 -7.36 -20.55 12.68
N ALA A 120 -8.03 -21.01 11.63
CA ALA A 120 -8.23 -20.24 10.41
C ALA A 120 -9.05 -18.97 10.72
N TRP A 121 -8.79 -17.91 9.98
CA TRP A 121 -9.47 -16.63 10.16
C TRP A 121 -9.60 -15.87 8.84
N ASP A 122 -10.66 -15.07 8.75
CA ASP A 122 -10.88 -14.10 7.69
C ASP A 122 -10.83 -12.69 8.27
N SER A 123 -10.40 -11.73 7.47
CA SER A 123 -10.32 -10.35 7.91
C SER A 123 -10.68 -9.39 6.77
N ILE A 124 -11.38 -8.31 7.13
CA ILE A 124 -11.60 -7.15 6.27
C ILE A 124 -10.92 -5.96 6.94
N GLY A 125 -10.10 -5.25 6.20
CA GLY A 125 -9.45 -4.01 6.64
C GLY A 125 -9.75 -2.87 5.68
N ILE A 126 -9.92 -1.67 6.21
CA ILE A 126 -10.07 -0.45 5.44
C ILE A 126 -9.38 0.72 6.15
N GLY A 127 -8.78 1.61 5.38
CA GLY A 127 -8.16 2.81 5.96
C GLY A 127 -7.57 3.76 4.94
N PRO A 128 -7.16 4.95 5.41
CA PRO A 128 -6.46 5.92 4.57
C PRO A 128 -5.11 5.38 4.13
N GLU A 129 -4.79 5.64 2.87
CA GLU A 129 -3.53 5.26 2.23
C GLU A 129 -2.83 6.48 1.67
N LEU A 130 -1.52 6.45 1.72
CA LEU A 130 -0.64 7.41 1.05
C LEU A 130 0.37 6.65 0.21
N ASN A 131 0.43 7.00 -1.08
CA ASN A 131 1.39 6.45 -2.02
C ASN A 131 2.39 7.51 -2.45
N LEU A 132 3.67 7.12 -2.48
CA LEU A 132 4.79 7.91 -2.99
C LEU A 132 5.56 7.07 -4.00
N GLY A 133 6.01 7.67 -5.11
CA GLY A 133 6.77 6.90 -6.07
C GLY A 133 7.35 7.69 -7.22
N LEU A 134 7.93 6.94 -8.14
CA LEU A 134 8.54 7.44 -9.35
C LEU A 134 7.95 6.71 -10.57
N GLU A 135 7.59 7.46 -11.58
CA GLU A 135 7.16 6.96 -12.88
C GLU A 135 8.18 7.37 -13.96
N PHE A 136 8.63 6.41 -14.71
CA PHE A 136 9.55 6.58 -15.82
C PHE A 136 8.78 6.43 -17.13
N THR A 137 8.80 7.44 -17.97
CA THR A 137 8.15 7.42 -19.29
C THR A 137 9.23 7.40 -20.36
N ASN A 138 9.19 6.40 -21.22
CA ASN A 138 10.01 6.39 -22.43
C ASN A 138 9.28 7.17 -23.52
N SER A 139 9.86 8.25 -24.01
CA SER A 139 9.24 9.12 -25.01
C SER A 139 9.07 8.45 -26.38
N THR A 140 9.91 7.48 -26.72
CA THR A 140 9.86 6.80 -28.02
C THR A 140 8.76 5.75 -28.07
N THR A 141 8.60 4.97 -26.98
CA THR A 141 7.64 3.86 -26.93
C THR A 141 6.36 4.20 -26.16
N MET A 142 6.31 5.36 -25.52
CA MET A 142 5.24 5.79 -24.63
C MET A 142 4.98 4.84 -23.44
N HIS A 143 5.84 3.83 -23.27
CA HIS A 143 5.76 2.93 -22.12
C HIS A 143 6.08 3.67 -20.82
N LYS A 144 5.24 3.43 -19.81
CA LYS A 144 5.43 3.96 -18.47
C LYS A 144 5.62 2.82 -17.51
N ASN A 145 6.71 2.88 -16.76
CA ASN A 145 6.98 1.98 -15.66
C ASN A 145 7.17 2.81 -14.40
N GLY A 146 6.80 2.27 -13.25
CA GLY A 146 6.97 3.01 -12.00
C GLY A 146 7.09 2.11 -10.81
N PHE A 147 7.61 2.70 -9.74
CA PHE A 147 7.64 2.11 -8.41
C PHE A 147 6.85 2.99 -7.46
N LEU A 148 5.98 2.38 -6.66
CA LEU A 148 5.24 3.05 -5.60
C LEU A 148 5.55 2.40 -4.27
N PHE A 149 5.75 3.23 -3.28
CA PHE A 149 5.72 2.88 -1.88
C PHE A 149 4.41 3.38 -1.28
N SER A 150 3.64 2.49 -0.69
CA SER A 150 2.35 2.78 -0.08
C SER A 150 2.42 2.55 1.41
N MET A 151 1.74 3.40 2.17
CA MET A 151 1.56 3.27 3.60
C MET A 151 0.11 3.53 3.95
N ALA A 152 -0.51 2.61 4.71
CA ALA A 152 -1.87 2.78 5.21
C ALA A 152 -1.97 2.42 6.69
N TYR A 153 -2.99 2.99 7.36
CA TYR A 153 -3.39 2.58 8.69
C TYR A 153 -4.82 2.04 8.61
N LEU A 154 -4.97 0.75 8.90
CA LEU A 154 -6.23 0.04 8.67
C LEU A 154 -6.98 -0.18 9.98
N ALA A 155 -8.28 0.08 9.95
CA ALA A 155 -9.24 -0.48 10.89
C ALA A 155 -9.73 -1.81 10.30
N SER A 156 -9.55 -2.89 11.04
CA SER A 156 -9.76 -4.24 10.57
C SER A 156 -10.69 -5.03 11.48
N PHE A 157 -11.45 -5.93 10.88
CA PHE A 157 -12.32 -6.86 11.57
C PHE A 157 -11.97 -8.27 11.13
N SER A 158 -11.73 -9.16 12.07
CA SER A 158 -11.50 -10.57 11.78
C SER A 158 -12.59 -11.46 12.38
N ASN A 159 -12.89 -12.52 11.65
CA ASN A 159 -13.75 -13.61 12.09
C ASN A 159 -12.92 -14.90 12.12
N TYR A 160 -12.97 -15.61 13.24
CA TYR A 160 -12.36 -16.94 13.34
C TYR A 160 -13.32 -18.00 12.82
N THR A 161 -12.87 -18.78 11.88
CA THR A 161 -13.64 -19.92 11.35
C THR A 161 -14.06 -20.86 12.49
N GLN A 162 -15.33 -21.16 12.57
CA GLN A 162 -15.97 -22.00 13.60
C GLN A 162 -16.31 -21.31 14.94
N THR A 163 -16.21 -19.99 15.04
CA THR A 163 -16.69 -19.25 16.20
C THR A 163 -17.46 -18.01 15.76
N THR A 164 -18.39 -17.54 16.58
CA THR A 164 -19.07 -16.24 16.38
C THR A 164 -18.26 -15.07 16.96
N LEU A 165 -16.97 -15.29 17.25
CA LEU A 165 -16.11 -14.27 17.82
C LEU A 165 -15.56 -13.39 16.71
N TYR A 166 -15.94 -12.14 16.74
CA TYR A 166 -15.37 -11.08 15.92
C TYR A 166 -14.34 -10.33 16.76
N SER A 167 -13.19 -10.04 16.15
CA SER A 167 -12.16 -9.22 16.79
C SER A 167 -11.90 -8.01 15.90
N ALA A 168 -12.05 -6.83 16.48
CA ALA A 168 -11.61 -5.59 15.85
C ALA A 168 -10.15 -5.35 16.20
N TYR A 169 -9.35 -4.93 15.23
CA TYR A 169 -7.95 -4.58 15.43
C TYR A 169 -7.52 -3.47 14.47
N ASN A 170 -6.38 -2.89 14.74
CA ASN A 170 -5.75 -1.92 13.85
C ASN A 170 -4.45 -2.50 13.30
N SER A 171 -4.05 -2.03 12.13
CA SER A 171 -2.78 -2.45 11.55
C SER A 171 -2.07 -1.32 10.80
N TRP A 172 -0.75 -1.40 10.76
CA TRP A 172 0.08 -0.67 9.81
C TRP A 172 0.31 -1.54 8.58
N PHE A 173 -0.02 -0.98 7.43
CA PHE A 173 0.16 -1.61 6.14
C PHE A 173 1.19 -0.83 5.33
N LEU A 174 2.15 -1.55 4.75
CA LEU A 174 3.16 -1.05 3.83
C LEU A 174 3.11 -1.88 2.55
N LYS A 175 3.31 -1.26 1.41
CA LYS A 175 3.32 -1.96 0.12
C LYS A 175 4.38 -1.33 -0.78
N VAL A 176 5.24 -2.15 -1.37
CA VAL A 176 6.10 -1.73 -2.48
C VAL A 176 5.54 -2.35 -3.74
N SER A 177 5.24 -1.55 -4.74
CA SER A 177 4.69 -2.04 -6.00
C SER A 177 5.51 -1.55 -7.19
N TRP A 178 5.67 -2.43 -8.17
CA TRP A 178 6.09 -2.10 -9.50
C TRP A 178 4.85 -2.03 -10.41
N ASN A 179 4.81 -1.02 -11.26
CA ASN A 179 3.69 -0.75 -12.15
C ASN A 179 4.19 -0.66 -13.58
N ALA A 180 3.50 -1.30 -14.51
CA ALA A 180 3.74 -1.21 -15.94
C ALA A 180 2.45 -0.81 -16.64
N ARG A 181 2.45 0.36 -17.28
CA ARG A 181 1.29 0.85 -18.03
C ARG A 181 1.18 0.10 -19.35
N ILE A 182 -0.01 -0.40 -19.64
CA ILE A 182 -0.31 -1.15 -20.87
C ILE A 182 -0.89 -0.22 -21.92
N ASP A 183 -1.77 0.70 -21.51
CA ASP A 183 -2.55 1.57 -22.37
C ASP A 183 -2.93 2.87 -21.65
N ASN A 184 -3.67 3.76 -22.34
CA ASN A 184 -4.13 5.05 -21.83
C ASN A 184 -5.14 4.94 -20.68
N GLY A 185 -4.74 4.45 -19.55
CA GLY A 185 -5.59 4.34 -18.36
C GLY A 185 -5.38 3.04 -17.60
N ALA A 186 -4.87 1.99 -18.23
CA ALA A 186 -4.65 0.72 -17.57
C ALA A 186 -3.17 0.45 -17.30
N ALA A 187 -2.86 -0.06 -16.13
CA ALA A 187 -1.53 -0.53 -15.75
C ALA A 187 -1.62 -1.85 -15.00
N PHE A 188 -0.69 -2.75 -15.26
CA PHE A 188 -0.44 -3.90 -14.40
C PHE A 188 0.41 -3.50 -13.21
N PHE A 189 0.21 -4.12 -12.07
CA PHE A 189 1.14 -4.02 -10.96
C PHE A 189 1.45 -5.37 -10.34
N ALA A 190 2.64 -5.45 -9.74
CA ALA A 190 3.05 -6.50 -8.82
C ALA A 190 3.53 -5.84 -7.54
N ALA A 191 3.09 -6.32 -6.39
CA ALA A 191 3.32 -5.68 -5.11
C ALA A 191 3.70 -6.69 -4.02
N LEU A 192 4.55 -6.23 -3.11
CA LEU A 192 4.94 -6.92 -1.88
C LEU A 192 4.32 -6.17 -0.70
N PRO A 193 3.15 -6.60 -0.20
CA PRO A 193 2.56 -6.06 1.01
C PRO A 193 3.25 -6.59 2.25
N LEU A 194 3.30 -5.74 3.28
CA LEU A 194 3.71 -6.05 4.63
C LEU A 194 2.74 -5.39 5.60
N GLU A 195 2.10 -6.16 6.46
CA GLU A 195 1.16 -5.64 7.45
C GLU A 195 1.54 -6.10 8.85
N TYR A 196 1.55 -5.15 9.78
CA TYR A 196 1.68 -5.46 11.20
C TYR A 196 0.37 -5.19 11.91
N ALA A 197 -0.30 -6.24 12.34
CA ALA A 197 -1.62 -6.22 12.96
C ALA A 197 -1.52 -6.30 14.50
N PHE A 198 -2.18 -5.35 15.17
CA PHE A 198 -2.27 -5.25 16.63
C PHE A 198 -3.55 -5.96 17.09
N ARG A 199 -3.49 -7.27 17.27
CA ARG A 199 -4.64 -8.08 17.63
C ARG A 199 -4.65 -8.34 19.14
N ALA A 200 -5.84 -8.49 19.72
CA ALA A 200 -5.99 -8.77 21.16
C ALA A 200 -5.45 -10.15 21.57
N ASP A 201 -5.45 -11.10 20.65
CA ASP A 201 -4.98 -12.47 20.82
C ASP A 201 -3.50 -12.68 20.44
N GLY A 202 -2.82 -11.61 20.06
CA GLY A 202 -1.41 -11.63 19.68
C GLY A 202 -1.14 -10.90 18.36
N ASN A 203 0.01 -10.24 18.29
CA ASN A 203 0.38 -9.48 17.13
C ASN A 203 0.72 -10.41 15.95
N SER A 204 0.30 -10.01 14.76
CA SER A 204 0.57 -10.75 13.54
C SER A 204 1.36 -9.90 12.55
N LEU A 205 2.37 -10.51 11.94
CA LEU A 205 3.08 -9.95 10.80
C LEU A 205 2.62 -10.69 9.55
N LEU A 206 2.00 -9.97 8.63
CA LEU A 206 1.53 -10.50 7.36
C LEU A 206 2.44 -10.00 6.24
N SER A 207 2.69 -10.85 5.27
CA SER A 207 3.43 -10.52 4.04
C SER A 207 2.84 -11.30 2.89
N GLY A 208 3.18 -10.93 1.66
CA GLY A 208 2.64 -11.65 0.51
C GLY A 208 3.19 -11.17 -0.82
N LEU A 209 2.55 -11.65 -1.87
CA LEU A 209 2.72 -11.17 -3.22
C LEU A 209 1.32 -10.92 -3.80
N VAL A 210 1.09 -9.72 -4.27
CA VAL A 210 -0.16 -9.30 -4.91
C VAL A 210 0.14 -8.88 -6.34
N ILE A 211 -0.68 -9.32 -7.26
CA ILE A 211 -0.69 -8.86 -8.66
C ILE A 211 -2.07 -8.27 -8.96
N GLY A 212 -2.12 -7.31 -9.86
CA GLY A 212 -3.39 -6.67 -10.16
C GLY A 212 -3.33 -5.67 -11.29
N MET A 213 -4.41 -4.91 -11.38
CA MET A 213 -4.59 -3.86 -12.36
C MET A 213 -4.94 -2.55 -11.68
N ARG A 214 -4.38 -1.46 -12.20
CA ARG A 214 -4.75 -0.09 -11.91
C ARG A 214 -5.46 0.49 -13.11
N TYR A 215 -6.52 1.24 -12.88
CA TYR A 215 -7.23 2.00 -13.89
C TYR A 215 -7.26 3.49 -13.51
N GLU A 216 -6.79 4.34 -14.43
CA GLU A 216 -6.75 5.80 -14.28
C GLU A 216 -7.82 6.43 -15.18
N PHE A 217 -8.65 7.33 -14.64
CA PHE A 217 -9.78 7.97 -15.33
C PHE A 217 -9.48 9.39 -15.80
#